data_2b646c5bc422e10236882f33b31e0a5a
#
_entry.id   2b646c5bc422e10236882f33b31e0a5a
#
_cell.length_a   1.000
_cell.length_b   1.000
_cell.length_c   1.000
_cell.angle_alpha   90.00
_cell.angle_beta   90.00
_cell.angle_gamma   90.00
#
_symmetry.space_group_name_H-M   'P 1'
#
loop_
_entity.id
_entity.type
_entity.pdbx_description
1 polymer ?
#
loop_
_entity_poly.entity_id
_entity_poly.type
_entity_poly.pdbx_seq_one_letter_code
_entity_poly.pdbx_strand_id
1 'polypeptide(L)'
;MTTREVLLVDAFATEPTAGNPAGVVPDATGLSEAQMGAIANELGASETAFVREGEDAALSYRYFTPAQEVDLCGHATIAATAALHERDRLEVGSTSVETNVGTLDLAVEADGRAWMSQTEPAIEPVDVDLADVAEALAIDVAALRDVGADLPLATVSTGMPWLAVPVNFLEHLGNAAP
;
A
#
# COMPACT_ATOMS: atom_id res chain seq x y z
N MET A 1 -32.49 -3.90 2.66
CA MET A 1 -31.34 -3.16 2.07
C MET A 1 -30.26 -3.12 3.14
N THR A 2 -29.08 -3.60 2.87
CA THR A 2 -27.96 -3.57 3.83
C THR A 2 -27.08 -2.39 3.46
N THR A 3 -26.91 -1.42 4.36
CA THR A 3 -26.01 -0.27 4.18
C THR A 3 -24.66 -0.61 4.76
N ARG A 4 -23.59 -0.20 4.10
CA ARG A 4 -22.20 -0.33 4.60
C ARG A 4 -21.55 1.04 4.62
N GLU A 5 -20.77 1.30 5.64
CA GLU A 5 -19.88 2.45 5.70
C GLU A 5 -18.65 2.16 4.83
N VAL A 6 -18.32 3.10 3.96
CA VAL A 6 -17.11 3.08 3.13
C VAL A 6 -16.45 4.45 3.25
N LEU A 7 -15.17 4.47 3.50
CA LEU A 7 -14.37 5.67 3.71
C LEU A 7 -13.34 5.80 2.60
N LEU A 8 -12.97 7.03 2.27
CA LEU A 8 -11.75 7.35 1.56
C LEU A 8 -10.82 8.05 2.54
N VAL A 9 -9.66 7.49 2.79
CA VAL A 9 -8.69 7.94 3.80
C VAL A 9 -7.36 8.23 3.15
N ASP A 10 -6.84 9.43 3.34
CA ASP A 10 -5.50 9.81 2.87
C ASP A 10 -4.45 9.36 3.89
N ALA A 11 -3.76 8.23 3.58
CA ALA A 11 -2.62 7.79 4.38
C ALA A 11 -1.43 8.75 4.22
N PHE A 12 -0.62 8.89 5.28
CA PHE A 12 0.60 9.71 5.33
C PHE A 12 0.39 11.22 5.13
N ALA A 13 -0.83 11.72 5.29
CA ALA A 13 -1.16 13.12 5.10
C ALA A 13 -1.54 13.81 6.41
N THR A 14 -1.23 15.10 6.49
CA THR A 14 -1.74 16.02 7.54
C THR A 14 -2.83 16.94 7.00
N GLU A 15 -2.98 16.99 5.68
CA GLU A 15 -3.99 17.78 4.98
C GLU A 15 -4.74 16.91 3.98
N PRO A 16 -6.04 17.10 3.76
CA PRO A 16 -6.82 16.34 2.78
C PRO A 16 -6.22 16.45 1.38
N THR A 17 -6.22 15.34 0.65
CA THR A 17 -5.72 15.20 -0.74
C THR A 17 -4.19 15.34 -0.90
N ALA A 18 -3.44 15.33 0.20
CA ALA A 18 -1.97 15.43 0.17
C ALA A 18 -1.27 14.09 0.46
N GLY A 19 -2.03 13.02 0.64
CA GLY A 19 -1.53 11.69 0.97
C GLY A 19 -1.69 10.67 -0.13
N ASN A 20 -1.67 9.41 0.27
CA ASN A 20 -1.96 8.26 -0.59
C ASN A 20 -3.36 7.73 -0.23
N PRO A 21 -4.37 7.95 -1.10
CA PRO A 21 -5.74 7.62 -0.78
C PRO A 21 -5.98 6.11 -0.80
N ALA A 22 -6.62 5.60 0.25
CA ALA A 22 -7.08 4.23 0.34
C ALA A 22 -8.58 4.18 0.67
N GLY A 23 -9.28 3.22 0.10
CA GLY A 23 -10.60 2.85 0.56
C GLY A 23 -10.51 2.09 1.89
N VAL A 24 -11.48 2.31 2.77
CA VAL A 24 -11.60 1.54 4.01
C VAL A 24 -13.07 1.16 4.23
N VAL A 25 -13.32 -0.13 4.40
CA VAL A 25 -14.59 -0.67 4.86
C VAL A 25 -14.41 -1.16 6.29
N PRO A 26 -14.77 -0.36 7.32
CA PRO A 26 -14.46 -0.66 8.72
C PRO A 26 -15.14 -1.94 9.23
N ASP A 27 -16.27 -2.33 8.65
CA ASP A 27 -16.96 -3.59 8.93
C ASP A 27 -17.35 -4.27 7.64
N ALA A 28 -16.57 -5.27 7.24
CA ALA A 28 -16.81 -6.12 6.08
C ALA A 28 -17.42 -7.49 6.44
N THR A 29 -17.92 -7.66 7.65
CA THR A 29 -18.53 -8.91 8.12
C THR A 29 -19.68 -9.34 7.19
N GLY A 30 -19.60 -10.58 6.72
CA GLY A 30 -20.62 -11.16 5.82
C GLY A 30 -20.54 -10.71 4.35
N LEU A 31 -19.59 -9.86 3.97
CA LEU A 31 -19.30 -9.59 2.55
C LEU A 31 -18.58 -10.78 1.94
N SER A 32 -19.04 -11.20 0.76
CA SER A 32 -18.28 -12.14 -0.07
C SER A 32 -17.12 -11.43 -0.78
N GLU A 33 -16.15 -12.20 -1.25
CA GLU A 33 -15.02 -11.72 -2.05
C GLU A 33 -15.50 -10.91 -3.28
N ALA A 34 -16.48 -11.45 -4.01
CA ALA A 34 -17.08 -10.75 -5.15
C ALA A 34 -17.71 -9.40 -4.78
N GLN A 35 -18.31 -9.29 -3.57
CA GLN A 35 -18.86 -8.03 -3.10
C GLN A 35 -17.77 -7.05 -2.68
N MET A 36 -16.69 -7.52 -2.05
CA MET A 36 -15.54 -6.68 -1.71
C MET A 36 -14.87 -6.15 -2.99
N GLY A 37 -14.64 -7.01 -3.99
CA GLY A 37 -14.10 -6.57 -5.29
C GLY A 37 -15.01 -5.55 -5.99
N ALA A 38 -16.33 -5.74 -5.96
CA ALA A 38 -17.27 -4.78 -6.54
C ALA A 38 -17.23 -3.41 -5.84
N ILE A 39 -17.14 -3.39 -4.50
CA ILE A 39 -17.01 -2.14 -3.72
C ILE A 39 -15.70 -1.44 -4.03
N ALA A 40 -14.58 -2.17 -4.09
CA ALA A 40 -13.29 -1.61 -4.43
C ALA A 40 -13.27 -1.00 -5.84
N ASN A 41 -13.91 -1.68 -6.81
CA ASN A 41 -14.05 -1.18 -8.17
C ASN A 41 -14.90 0.09 -8.25
N GLU A 42 -16.04 0.14 -7.54
CA GLU A 42 -16.89 1.33 -7.51
C GLU A 42 -16.21 2.52 -6.83
N LEU A 43 -15.43 2.27 -5.76
CA LEU A 43 -14.72 3.33 -5.05
C LEU A 43 -13.58 3.91 -5.89
N GLY A 44 -12.89 3.09 -6.68
CA GLY A 44 -11.83 3.52 -7.58
C GLY A 44 -10.54 3.99 -6.90
N ALA A 45 -10.38 3.76 -5.59
CA ALA A 45 -9.09 3.92 -4.93
C ALA A 45 -8.10 2.86 -5.42
N SER A 46 -6.79 3.16 -5.35
CA SER A 46 -5.76 2.17 -5.75
C SER A 46 -5.94 0.84 -5.03
N GLU A 47 -6.18 0.89 -3.72
CA GLU A 47 -6.56 -0.25 -2.88
C GLU A 47 -7.64 0.13 -1.87
N THR A 48 -8.42 -0.87 -1.49
CA THR A 48 -9.43 -0.79 -0.42
C THR A 48 -9.17 -1.87 0.62
N ALA A 49 -9.04 -1.47 1.88
CA ALA A 49 -8.94 -2.37 3.02
C ALA A 49 -10.33 -2.74 3.55
N PHE A 50 -10.58 -4.03 3.72
CA PHE A 50 -11.80 -4.60 4.27
C PHE A 50 -11.49 -5.20 5.64
N VAL A 51 -12.08 -4.63 6.69
CA VAL A 51 -11.87 -5.05 8.07
C VAL A 51 -12.91 -6.07 8.48
N ARG A 52 -12.47 -7.15 9.11
CA ARG A 52 -13.31 -8.23 9.63
C ARG A 52 -12.83 -8.65 11.02
N GLU A 53 -13.59 -9.46 11.70
CA GLU A 53 -13.09 -10.22 12.84
C GLU A 53 -12.05 -11.24 12.37
N GLY A 54 -10.96 -11.36 13.10
CA GLY A 54 -9.90 -12.33 12.86
C GLY A 54 -10.20 -13.68 13.52
N GLU A 55 -9.44 -14.70 13.16
CA GLU A 55 -9.51 -16.03 13.77
C GLU A 55 -8.51 -16.15 14.94
N ASP A 56 -7.26 -15.72 14.72
CA ASP A 56 -6.16 -15.78 15.68
C ASP A 56 -5.82 -14.40 16.27
N ALA A 57 -6.14 -13.31 15.57
CA ALA A 57 -6.07 -11.93 16.07
C ALA A 57 -7.47 -11.31 16.18
N ALA A 58 -7.58 -10.17 16.88
CA ALA A 58 -8.86 -9.50 17.05
C ALA A 58 -9.48 -9.05 15.71
N LEU A 59 -8.64 -8.70 14.73
CA LEU A 59 -9.05 -8.20 13.43
C LEU A 59 -8.28 -8.90 12.30
N SER A 60 -8.93 -8.97 11.14
CA SER A 60 -8.35 -9.42 9.88
C SER A 60 -8.58 -8.37 8.81
N TYR A 61 -7.54 -8.07 8.01
CA TYR A 61 -7.61 -7.14 6.89
C TYR A 61 -7.44 -7.87 5.56
N ARG A 62 -8.33 -7.59 4.62
CA ARG A 62 -8.20 -8.03 3.23
C ARG A 62 -8.11 -6.80 2.34
N TYR A 63 -7.34 -6.88 1.26
CA TYR A 63 -7.06 -5.75 0.40
C TYR A 63 -7.47 -6.05 -1.04
N PHE A 64 -8.16 -5.10 -1.66
CA PHE A 64 -8.62 -5.23 -3.04
C PHE A 64 -8.23 -3.98 -3.83
N THR A 65 -7.60 -4.19 -4.98
CA THR A 65 -7.55 -3.19 -6.06
C THR A 65 -8.90 -3.19 -6.79
N PRO A 66 -9.16 -2.24 -7.69
CA PRO A 66 -10.34 -2.31 -8.57
C PRO A 66 -10.46 -3.59 -9.40
N ALA A 67 -9.34 -4.33 -9.60
CA ALA A 67 -9.28 -5.50 -10.47
C ALA A 67 -9.24 -6.82 -9.73
N GLN A 68 -8.59 -6.89 -8.56
CA GLN A 68 -8.32 -8.15 -7.86
C GLN A 68 -7.96 -7.95 -6.39
N GLU A 69 -8.02 -9.02 -5.63
CA GLU A 69 -7.44 -9.07 -4.28
C GLU A 69 -5.91 -9.07 -4.34
N VAL A 70 -5.29 -8.41 -3.37
CA VAL A 70 -3.84 -8.41 -3.13
C VAL A 70 -3.54 -8.83 -1.69
N ASP A 71 -2.39 -9.47 -1.50
CA ASP A 71 -2.08 -10.11 -0.22
C ASP A 71 -1.79 -9.12 0.90
N LEU A 72 -1.22 -7.97 0.57
CA LEU A 72 -0.85 -6.90 1.51
C LEU A 72 -0.82 -5.55 0.81
N CYS A 73 -1.26 -4.51 1.54
CA CYS A 73 -1.10 -3.12 1.12
C CYS A 73 -0.77 -2.22 2.31
N GLY A 74 0.44 -1.65 2.33
CA GLY A 74 0.95 -0.86 3.46
C GLY A 74 0.13 0.39 3.75
N HIS A 75 -0.13 1.25 2.74
CA HIS A 75 -0.87 2.49 2.97
C HIS A 75 -2.34 2.23 3.35
N ALA A 76 -2.97 1.20 2.76
CA ALA A 76 -4.33 0.82 3.13
C ALA A 76 -4.40 0.22 4.54
N THR A 77 -3.35 -0.47 5.01
CA THR A 77 -3.22 -0.92 6.41
C THR A 77 -3.18 0.27 7.35
N ILE A 78 -2.33 1.26 7.08
CA ILE A 78 -2.21 2.48 7.89
C ILE A 78 -3.55 3.25 7.90
N ALA A 79 -4.17 3.43 6.72
CA ALA A 79 -5.48 4.08 6.59
C ALA A 79 -6.57 3.38 7.40
N ALA A 80 -6.66 2.04 7.31
CA ALA A 80 -7.64 1.26 8.05
C ALA A 80 -7.41 1.35 9.56
N THR A 81 -6.15 1.25 10.01
CA THR A 81 -5.78 1.32 11.42
C THR A 81 -6.12 2.68 12.01
N ALA A 82 -5.77 3.78 11.33
CA ALA A 82 -6.12 5.13 11.76
C ALA A 82 -7.65 5.35 11.78
N ALA A 83 -8.36 4.91 10.73
CA ALA A 83 -9.81 5.04 10.65
C ALA A 83 -10.55 4.26 11.75
N LEU A 84 -10.03 3.10 12.16
CA LEU A 84 -10.58 2.33 13.28
C LEU A 84 -10.31 3.01 14.63
N HIS A 85 -9.13 3.60 14.80
CA HIS A 85 -8.80 4.35 16.01
C HIS A 85 -9.72 5.57 16.16
N GLU A 86 -9.91 6.37 15.12
CA GLU A 86 -10.83 7.52 15.12
C GLU A 86 -12.29 7.14 15.44
N ARG A 87 -12.64 5.86 15.34
CA ARG A 87 -13.98 5.29 15.64
C ARG A 87 -14.03 4.54 16.95
N ASP A 88 -13.03 4.71 17.81
CA ASP A 88 -12.92 4.02 19.10
C ASP A 88 -12.96 2.48 18.99
N ARG A 89 -12.51 1.94 17.84
CA ARG A 89 -12.44 0.50 17.59
C ARG A 89 -11.03 -0.08 17.78
N LEU A 90 -10.03 0.77 17.83
CA LEU A 90 -8.66 0.44 18.22
C LEU A 90 -8.17 1.44 19.26
N GLU A 91 -7.66 0.93 20.35
CA GLU A 91 -7.07 1.72 21.41
C GLU A 91 -5.62 2.11 21.08
N VAL A 92 -5.12 3.14 21.77
CA VAL A 92 -3.68 3.49 21.76
C VAL A 92 -2.88 2.32 22.30
N GLY A 93 -1.80 1.96 21.62
CA GLY A 93 -0.92 0.85 21.98
C GLY A 93 -0.61 -0.07 20.80
N SER A 94 0.02 -1.20 21.13
CA SER A 94 0.35 -2.23 20.16
C SER A 94 -0.83 -3.18 19.94
N THR A 95 -1.03 -3.58 18.71
CA THR A 95 -2.03 -4.58 18.30
C THR A 95 -1.48 -5.40 17.15
N SER A 96 -2.18 -6.45 16.76
CA SER A 96 -1.86 -7.23 15.58
C SER A 96 -3.11 -7.50 14.75
N VAL A 97 -2.93 -7.66 13.46
CA VAL A 97 -4.00 -8.00 12.52
C VAL A 97 -3.57 -9.15 11.63
N GLU A 98 -4.53 -9.98 11.25
CA GLU A 98 -4.33 -11.04 10.26
C GLU A 98 -4.44 -10.48 8.85
N THR A 99 -3.61 -10.98 7.96
CA THR A 99 -3.64 -10.68 6.52
C THR A 99 -3.33 -11.95 5.72
N ASN A 100 -3.42 -11.90 4.39
CA ASN A 100 -3.06 -13.04 3.54
C ASN A 100 -1.57 -13.41 3.61
N VAL A 101 -0.69 -12.50 4.09
CA VAL A 101 0.75 -12.79 4.30
C VAL A 101 1.07 -13.21 5.74
N GLY A 102 0.07 -13.34 6.60
CA GLY A 102 0.21 -13.67 8.01
C GLY A 102 -0.13 -12.49 8.92
N THR A 103 0.32 -12.57 10.16
CA THR A 103 0.05 -11.55 11.19
C THR A 103 1.00 -10.38 11.05
N LEU A 104 0.45 -9.16 11.06
CA LEU A 104 1.19 -7.90 11.09
C LEU A 104 1.10 -7.25 12.46
N ASP A 105 2.23 -6.75 12.94
CA ASP A 105 2.28 -5.93 14.14
C ASP A 105 2.01 -4.47 13.80
N LEU A 106 1.03 -3.90 14.48
CA LEU A 106 0.60 -2.51 14.35
C LEU A 106 0.74 -1.79 15.68
N ALA A 107 0.81 -0.48 15.65
CA ALA A 107 0.71 0.35 16.83
C ALA A 107 -0.06 1.64 16.51
N VAL A 108 -0.77 2.15 17.50
CA VAL A 108 -1.40 3.47 17.47
C VAL A 108 -0.80 4.31 18.58
N GLU A 109 -0.28 5.49 18.25
CA GLU A 109 0.26 6.44 19.21
C GLU A 109 -0.83 7.34 19.80
N ALA A 110 -0.50 8.04 20.90
CA ALA A 110 -1.45 8.90 21.61
C ALA A 110 -1.95 10.09 20.78
N ASP A 111 -1.25 10.46 19.72
CA ASP A 111 -1.66 11.49 18.75
C ASP A 111 -2.43 10.94 17.56
N GLY A 112 -2.78 9.64 17.57
CA GLY A 112 -3.54 8.96 16.53
C GLY A 112 -2.70 8.45 15.36
N ARG A 113 -1.37 8.61 15.37
CA ARG A 113 -0.52 8.04 14.33
C ARG A 113 -0.52 6.52 14.38
N ALA A 114 -0.74 5.91 13.21
CA ALA A 114 -0.68 4.47 13.02
C ALA A 114 0.68 4.06 12.48
N TRP A 115 1.18 2.94 12.98
CA TRP A 115 2.45 2.32 12.57
C TRP A 115 2.24 0.88 12.18
N MET A 116 3.01 0.41 11.20
CA MET A 116 3.07 -0.98 10.79
C MET A 116 4.52 -1.44 10.79
N SER A 117 4.80 -2.56 11.44
CA SER A 117 6.11 -3.21 11.35
C SER A 117 6.21 -3.96 10.03
N GLN A 118 7.25 -3.69 9.26
CA GLN A 118 7.56 -4.41 8.04
C GLN A 118 8.76 -5.34 8.23
N THR A 119 8.89 -6.33 7.35
CA THR A 119 10.10 -7.15 7.26
C THR A 119 11.27 -6.32 6.75
N GLU A 120 12.51 -6.77 7.01
CA GLU A 120 13.69 -6.16 6.41
C GLU A 120 13.56 -6.19 4.88
N PRO A 121 13.94 -5.09 4.19
CA PRO A 121 13.86 -5.05 2.74
C PRO A 121 14.85 -6.02 2.11
N ALA A 122 14.39 -6.84 1.18
CA ALA A 122 15.25 -7.57 0.27
C ALA A 122 15.66 -6.65 -0.88
N ILE A 123 16.97 -6.57 -1.16
CA ILE A 123 17.53 -5.75 -2.25
C ILE A 123 18.46 -6.65 -3.06
N GLU A 124 18.12 -6.86 -4.32
CA GLU A 124 18.88 -7.73 -5.23
C GLU A 124 19.20 -6.97 -6.51
N PRO A 125 20.49 -6.68 -6.80
CA PRO A 125 20.87 -6.12 -8.09
C PRO A 125 20.41 -6.99 -9.23
N VAL A 126 19.91 -6.37 -10.31
CA VAL A 126 19.49 -7.08 -11.51
C VAL A 126 20.25 -6.61 -12.73
N ASP A 127 20.55 -7.56 -13.62
CA ASP A 127 21.18 -7.30 -14.91
C ASP A 127 20.10 -7.30 -16.00
N VAL A 128 19.62 -6.10 -16.34
CA VAL A 128 18.66 -5.86 -17.41
C VAL A 128 19.21 -4.82 -18.38
N ASP A 129 18.82 -4.93 -19.64
CA ASP A 129 19.25 -3.95 -20.64
C ASP A 129 18.63 -2.58 -20.31
N LEU A 130 19.49 -1.57 -20.17
CA LEU A 130 19.05 -0.18 -19.92
C LEU A 130 18.18 0.37 -21.05
N ALA A 131 18.33 -0.13 -22.29
CA ALA A 131 17.49 0.30 -23.39
C ALA A 131 16.05 -0.19 -23.23
N ASP A 132 15.84 -1.43 -22.76
CA ASP A 132 14.51 -1.99 -22.51
C ASP A 132 13.82 -1.22 -21.37
N VAL A 133 14.57 -0.89 -20.31
CA VAL A 133 14.05 -0.09 -19.20
C VAL A 133 13.69 1.32 -19.63
N ALA A 134 14.54 1.96 -20.43
CA ALA A 134 14.30 3.31 -20.93
C ALA A 134 13.08 3.35 -21.87
N GLU A 135 12.90 2.33 -22.72
CA GLU A 135 11.71 2.18 -23.57
C GLU A 135 10.44 2.02 -22.73
N ALA A 136 10.46 1.17 -21.71
CA ALA A 136 9.32 0.93 -20.81
C ALA A 136 8.92 2.18 -20.01
N LEU A 137 9.86 3.05 -19.69
CA LEU A 137 9.62 4.31 -18.96
C LEU A 137 9.41 5.53 -19.89
N ALA A 138 9.50 5.34 -21.20
CA ALA A 138 9.43 6.40 -22.22
C ALA A 138 10.45 7.55 -21.98
N ILE A 139 11.67 7.22 -21.52
CA ILE A 139 12.76 8.17 -21.27
C ILE A 139 13.97 7.87 -22.13
N ASP A 140 14.91 8.85 -22.24
CA ASP A 140 16.19 8.61 -22.91
C ASP A 140 17.07 7.68 -22.07
N VAL A 141 17.71 6.69 -22.71
CA VAL A 141 18.63 5.76 -22.04
C VAL A 141 19.79 6.48 -21.34
N ALA A 142 20.16 7.68 -21.78
CA ALA A 142 21.16 8.50 -21.11
C ALA A 142 20.74 8.92 -19.69
N ALA A 143 19.43 8.97 -19.42
CA ALA A 143 18.90 9.24 -18.09
C ALA A 143 19.23 8.16 -17.04
N LEU A 144 19.49 6.93 -17.49
CA LEU A 144 19.84 5.76 -16.69
C LEU A 144 21.33 5.55 -16.54
N ARG A 145 22.13 6.43 -17.16
CA ARG A 145 23.60 6.38 -17.10
C ARG A 145 24.14 7.53 -16.25
N ASP A 146 25.32 7.34 -15.70
CA ASP A 146 26.03 8.38 -14.92
C ASP A 146 25.16 8.97 -13.80
N VAL A 147 24.44 8.12 -13.07
CA VAL A 147 23.53 8.52 -11.98
C VAL A 147 24.25 9.12 -10.74
N GLY A 148 25.54 9.44 -10.87
CA GLY A 148 26.31 10.15 -9.83
C GLY A 148 26.68 9.32 -8.60
N ALA A 149 26.23 8.08 -8.52
CA ALA A 149 26.56 7.09 -7.52
C ALA A 149 26.58 5.71 -8.18
N ASP A 150 27.32 4.79 -7.62
CA ASP A 150 27.38 3.39 -8.10
C ASP A 150 26.11 2.64 -7.63
N LEU A 151 24.96 3.06 -8.17
CA LEU A 151 23.65 2.52 -7.86
C LEU A 151 23.20 1.62 -9.02
N PRO A 152 23.14 0.29 -8.81
CA PRO A 152 22.63 -0.62 -9.81
C PRO A 152 21.08 -0.53 -9.91
N LEU A 153 20.54 -1.00 -11.02
CA LEU A 153 19.17 -1.46 -11.05
C LEU A 153 19.02 -2.61 -10.05
N ALA A 154 17.96 -2.58 -9.26
CA ALA A 154 17.74 -3.61 -8.26
C ALA A 154 16.24 -3.92 -8.09
N THR A 155 15.93 -5.19 -7.86
CA THR A 155 14.63 -5.52 -7.25
C THR A 155 14.69 -5.20 -5.78
N VAL A 156 13.64 -4.55 -5.28
CA VAL A 156 13.49 -4.20 -3.86
C VAL A 156 12.13 -4.70 -3.38
N SER A 157 12.07 -5.29 -2.20
CA SER A 157 10.83 -5.84 -1.66
C SER A 157 10.79 -5.76 -0.14
N THR A 158 9.64 -5.35 0.38
CA THR A 158 9.21 -5.57 1.77
C THR A 158 7.92 -6.40 1.80
N GLY A 159 7.65 -7.15 0.71
CA GLY A 159 6.44 -7.95 0.46
C GLY A 159 6.19 -8.06 -1.04
N MET A 160 5.78 -6.96 -1.70
CA MET A 160 5.67 -6.90 -3.16
C MET A 160 7.00 -6.45 -3.76
N PRO A 161 7.52 -7.17 -4.78
CA PRO A 161 8.76 -6.76 -5.44
C PRO A 161 8.54 -5.58 -6.41
N TRP A 162 9.47 -4.64 -6.39
CA TRP A 162 9.54 -3.48 -7.27
C TRP A 162 10.89 -3.41 -7.94
N LEU A 163 10.95 -2.85 -9.14
CA LEU A 163 12.21 -2.51 -9.77
C LEU A 163 12.61 -1.06 -9.40
N ALA A 164 13.68 -0.91 -8.63
CA ALA A 164 14.28 0.38 -8.35
C ALA A 164 15.15 0.81 -9.55
N VAL A 165 14.78 1.91 -10.18
CA VAL A 165 15.46 2.47 -11.35
C VAL A 165 16.04 3.82 -10.98
N PRO A 166 17.36 3.94 -10.75
CA PRO A 166 18.00 5.22 -10.52
C PRO A 166 18.06 6.04 -11.81
N VAL A 167 17.73 7.34 -11.70
CA VAL A 167 17.85 8.32 -12.81
C VAL A 167 18.82 9.44 -12.44
N ASN A 168 19.55 9.99 -13.43
CA ASN A 168 20.60 10.96 -13.16
C ASN A 168 20.10 12.37 -12.82
N PHE A 169 18.92 12.78 -13.27
CA PHE A 169 18.31 14.08 -12.98
C PHE A 169 16.83 13.98 -12.69
N LEU A 170 16.33 14.82 -11.77
CA LEU A 170 14.92 14.86 -11.36
C LEU A 170 13.94 15.14 -12.53
N GLU A 171 14.39 15.89 -13.53
CA GLU A 171 13.57 16.17 -14.71
C GLU A 171 13.21 14.91 -15.50
N HIS A 172 14.09 13.90 -15.52
CA HIS A 172 13.81 12.62 -16.18
C HIS A 172 12.75 11.80 -15.43
N LEU A 173 12.73 11.90 -14.09
CA LEU A 173 11.68 11.27 -13.29
C LEU A 173 10.31 11.89 -13.59
N GLY A 174 10.23 13.22 -13.72
CA GLY A 174 8.99 13.92 -14.04
C GLY A 174 8.45 13.65 -15.44
N ASN A 175 9.30 13.20 -16.37
CA ASN A 175 8.94 12.88 -17.75
C ASN A 175 8.66 11.38 -17.97
N ALA A 176 8.97 10.52 -16.99
CA ALA A 176 8.71 9.10 -17.10
C ALA A 176 7.20 8.82 -17.19
N ALA A 177 6.82 7.94 -18.12
CA ALA A 177 5.44 7.53 -18.38
C ALA A 177 5.41 6.00 -18.59
N PRO A 178 5.36 5.20 -17.51
CA PRO A 178 5.30 3.74 -17.59
C PRO A 178 3.95 3.22 -18.08
#